data_7650baa3e665c3877111241ae1aa0836
#
_entry.id   7650baa3e665c3877111241ae1aa0836
#
_cell.length_a   1.000
_cell.length_b   1.000
_cell.length_c   1.000
_cell.angle_alpha   90.00
_cell.angle_beta   90.00
_cell.angle_gamma   90.00
#
_symmetry.space_group_name_H-M   'P 1'
#
loop_
_entity.id
_entity.type
_entity.pdbx_description
1 polymer ?
#
loop_
_entity_poly.entity_id
_entity_poly.type
_entity_poly.pdbx_seq_one_letter_code
_entity_poly.pdbx_strand_id
1 'polypeptide(L)'
;MELRDRSILASAGRRLADRLEYSTESGAYAKPFYNSIPLFSFLVLASLLTAAVSLWFYTDATVKIAVFPPNGFFYFDQLPAAYWLGIAATIGLLIVCRRTEGRLRTVMEIASLFILCLYLIGLPSFVYENPRFLDTYQHEGNALSFLNTGGWYNNQVWYLYQFPGSYAFFAQLTAVAGIDPFQLMLYYPAVISMIVSLLVYTIARLFTDVYAAPVSSLVMAGFWFQLHESPQSLELILYLGVLYLLFRAFQDRANSRRCSLICIAVTPILVLTHPETSLVTSLGTLAFVLLEPVIRGNRFEVLRSNIRLIGPFLIVLVLTATLWWSFVATAALRVALGIVDSAVSTGISLGPYIPPKAPPTPSPSYAVTLQLEEGMAALTWLLGVSLLLFVKRFHPREYFLSGLFLAAVATIPVALFGNPDVLQRSYMFALFPAAFLSASLLGRKADLRIRRWMFVKPLGVTLILLTILFSVVMPVARYGGDSFQTITGSALATSSVAATTNAHSTLLVHPDWYGYKYYAPFYGYQGAILLEQSNITGRPGAYVKVGTYEWYNLTFTHADNTADYILSSDFFNNLYVMRFGTQAPYYISLRNTFESQATLNFNLVYSSGTDRLYETRRLG
;
A
#
# COMPACT_ATOMS: atom_id res chain seq x y z
N MET A 1 -11.23 -26.80 -54.08
CA MET A 1 -10.87 -25.79 -53.08
C MET A 1 -12.00 -24.79 -52.83
N GLU A 2 -12.77 -24.41 -53.82
CA GLU A 2 -13.88 -23.42 -53.72
C GLU A 2 -15.10 -23.84 -52.90
N LEU A 3 -15.41 -25.14 -52.78
CA LEU A 3 -16.58 -25.62 -52.00
C LEU A 3 -16.37 -25.58 -50.48
N ARG A 4 -15.13 -25.56 -50.01
CA ARG A 4 -14.79 -25.50 -48.56
C ARG A 4 -14.90 -24.09 -48.02
N ASP A 5 -14.61 -23.08 -48.84
CA ASP A 5 -14.69 -21.66 -48.40
C ASP A 5 -16.12 -21.15 -48.29
N ARG A 6 -17.04 -21.63 -49.13
CA ARG A 6 -18.47 -21.28 -49.03
C ARG A 6 -19.13 -21.82 -47.77
N SER A 7 -18.68 -22.96 -47.24
CA SER A 7 -19.22 -23.52 -46.00
C SER A 7 -18.75 -22.75 -44.76
N ILE A 8 -17.52 -22.21 -44.77
CA ILE A 8 -16.95 -21.39 -43.68
C ILE A 8 -17.63 -20.03 -43.65
N LEU A 9 -17.85 -19.38 -44.78
CA LEU A 9 -18.56 -18.10 -44.87
C LEU A 9 -20.03 -18.22 -44.47
N ALA A 10 -20.72 -19.30 -44.85
CA ALA A 10 -22.12 -19.59 -44.47
C ALA A 10 -22.24 -19.89 -42.95
N SER A 11 -21.23 -20.53 -42.34
CA SER A 11 -21.20 -20.77 -40.90
C SER A 11 -20.87 -19.51 -40.08
N ALA A 12 -20.00 -18.64 -40.61
CA ALA A 12 -19.69 -17.34 -40.03
C ALA A 12 -20.88 -16.38 -40.08
N GLY A 13 -21.60 -16.36 -41.23
CA GLY A 13 -22.82 -15.57 -41.40
C GLY A 13 -23.94 -15.99 -40.45
N ARG A 14 -24.17 -17.30 -40.26
CA ARG A 14 -25.14 -17.80 -39.26
C ARG A 14 -24.76 -17.43 -37.83
N ARG A 15 -23.50 -17.57 -37.43
CA ARG A 15 -23.06 -17.16 -36.10
C ARG A 15 -23.17 -15.64 -35.85
N LEU A 16 -23.06 -14.83 -36.89
CA LEU A 16 -23.26 -13.38 -36.80
C LEU A 16 -24.77 -13.06 -36.71
N ALA A 17 -25.62 -13.76 -37.48
CA ALA A 17 -27.07 -13.61 -37.39
C ALA A 17 -27.61 -14.05 -36.02
N ASP A 18 -27.18 -15.21 -35.50
CA ASP A 18 -27.52 -15.69 -34.15
C ASP A 18 -27.06 -14.72 -33.05
N ARG A 19 -25.91 -14.06 -33.21
CA ARG A 19 -25.47 -13.02 -32.30
C ARG A 19 -26.27 -11.72 -32.38
N LEU A 20 -26.74 -11.37 -33.56
CA LEU A 20 -27.59 -10.19 -33.77
C LEU A 20 -29.03 -10.46 -33.30
N GLU A 21 -29.57 -11.66 -33.52
CA GLU A 21 -30.86 -12.08 -32.96
C GLU A 21 -30.83 -12.17 -31.41
N TYR A 22 -29.75 -12.71 -30.83
CA TYR A 22 -29.60 -12.73 -29.37
C TYR A 22 -29.44 -11.32 -28.77
N SER A 23 -28.93 -10.35 -29.54
CA SER A 23 -28.87 -8.96 -29.14
C SER A 23 -30.20 -8.23 -29.27
N THR A 24 -31.09 -8.70 -30.13
CA THR A 24 -32.43 -8.12 -30.32
C THR A 24 -33.49 -8.75 -29.40
N GLU A 25 -33.34 -10.02 -29.00
CA GLU A 25 -34.21 -10.61 -27.96
C GLU A 25 -33.86 -10.17 -26.52
N SER A 26 -32.66 -9.65 -26.28
CA SER A 26 -32.34 -8.89 -25.05
C SER A 26 -32.91 -7.47 -25.08
N GLY A 27 -33.90 -7.20 -25.87
CA GLY A 27 -34.78 -6.03 -25.81
C GLY A 27 -35.59 -5.98 -24.49
N ALA A 28 -34.90 -6.10 -23.39
CA ALA A 28 -35.31 -5.44 -22.16
C ALA A 28 -35.35 -3.96 -22.52
N TYR A 29 -36.52 -3.51 -22.98
CA TYR A 29 -36.89 -2.11 -23.09
C TYR A 29 -36.20 -1.39 -21.95
N ALA A 30 -35.29 -0.48 -22.27
CA ALA A 30 -34.69 0.41 -21.30
C ALA A 30 -35.88 1.12 -20.65
N LYS A 31 -36.33 0.61 -19.50
CA LYS A 31 -37.39 1.26 -18.72
C LYS A 31 -36.95 2.70 -18.62
N PRO A 32 -37.79 3.67 -19.01
CA PRO A 32 -37.39 5.05 -19.03
C PRO A 32 -36.84 5.40 -17.64
N PHE A 33 -35.66 6.01 -17.62
CA PHE A 33 -34.84 6.31 -16.45
C PHE A 33 -35.61 7.01 -15.29
N TYR A 34 -36.76 7.59 -15.60
CA TYR A 34 -37.58 8.40 -14.71
C TYR A 34 -38.71 7.67 -13.95
N ASN A 35 -39.07 6.44 -14.31
CA ASN A 35 -40.35 5.88 -13.85
C ASN A 35 -40.31 5.02 -12.59
N SER A 36 -39.25 5.00 -11.77
CA SER A 36 -39.25 4.11 -10.62
C SER A 36 -38.55 4.58 -9.35
N ILE A 37 -37.99 5.81 -9.30
CA ILE A 37 -37.40 6.29 -8.04
C ILE A 37 -38.42 7.17 -7.36
N PRO A 38 -38.88 6.81 -6.14
CA PRO A 38 -39.68 7.72 -5.35
C PRO A 38 -38.93 9.05 -5.20
N LEU A 39 -39.57 10.19 -5.49
CA LEU A 39 -39.00 11.53 -5.36
C LEU A 39 -38.26 11.72 -4.03
N PHE A 40 -38.83 11.17 -2.97
CA PHE A 40 -38.23 11.20 -1.63
C PHE A 40 -36.86 10.52 -1.61
N SER A 41 -36.69 9.32 -2.21
CA SER A 41 -35.39 8.63 -2.24
C SER A 41 -34.36 9.41 -3.05
N PHE A 42 -34.75 10.02 -4.16
CA PHE A 42 -33.88 10.90 -4.96
C PHE A 42 -33.42 12.13 -4.15
N LEU A 43 -34.35 12.80 -3.47
CA LEU A 43 -34.03 13.96 -2.65
C LEU A 43 -33.08 13.60 -1.50
N VAL A 44 -33.29 12.46 -0.82
CA VAL A 44 -32.38 11.99 0.24
C VAL A 44 -30.99 11.72 -0.31
N LEU A 45 -30.87 11.03 -1.45
CA LEU A 45 -29.58 10.77 -2.08
C LEU A 45 -28.85 12.05 -2.49
N ALA A 46 -29.57 12.98 -3.13
CA ALA A 46 -29.02 14.27 -3.55
C ALA A 46 -28.57 15.09 -2.33
N SER A 47 -29.36 15.12 -1.27
CA SER A 47 -29.02 15.84 -0.03
C SER A 47 -27.78 15.26 0.65
N LEU A 48 -27.68 13.92 0.77
CA LEU A 48 -26.51 13.27 1.36
C LEU A 48 -25.24 13.48 0.51
N LEU A 49 -25.37 13.41 -0.82
CA LEU A 49 -24.25 13.67 -1.73
C LEU A 49 -23.77 15.12 -1.61
N THR A 50 -24.70 16.08 -1.66
CA THR A 50 -24.39 17.50 -1.51
C THR A 50 -23.76 17.77 -0.15
N ALA A 51 -24.32 17.21 0.93
CA ALA A 51 -23.75 17.35 2.27
C ALA A 51 -22.34 16.79 2.35
N ALA A 52 -22.10 15.57 1.85
CA ALA A 52 -20.79 14.94 1.87
C ALA A 52 -19.73 15.78 1.11
N VAL A 53 -20.09 16.28 -0.07
CA VAL A 53 -19.19 17.11 -0.90
C VAL A 53 -18.95 18.48 -0.25
N SER A 54 -20.00 19.16 0.20
CA SER A 54 -19.87 20.49 0.82
C SER A 54 -19.07 20.45 2.13
N LEU A 55 -19.29 19.42 2.94
CA LEU A 55 -18.53 19.23 4.18
C LEU A 55 -17.06 18.87 3.91
N TRP A 56 -16.76 18.19 2.80
CA TRP A 56 -15.39 17.95 2.37
C TRP A 56 -14.68 19.28 2.03
N PHE A 57 -15.28 20.11 1.17
CA PHE A 57 -14.72 21.42 0.84
C PHE A 57 -14.58 22.33 2.06
N TYR A 58 -15.53 22.29 2.99
CA TYR A 58 -15.42 23.03 4.24
C TYR A 58 -14.24 22.53 5.08
N THR A 59 -14.06 21.20 5.16
CA THR A 59 -12.94 20.57 5.87
C THR A 59 -11.61 20.99 5.25
N ASP A 60 -11.46 20.88 3.94
CA ASP A 60 -10.28 21.29 3.19
C ASP A 60 -9.93 22.77 3.44
N ALA A 61 -10.93 23.65 3.38
CA ALA A 61 -10.74 25.07 3.61
C ALA A 61 -10.38 25.46 5.06
N THR A 62 -10.75 24.61 6.05
CA THR A 62 -10.59 24.92 7.49
C THR A 62 -9.42 24.22 8.15
N VAL A 63 -9.02 23.04 7.64
CA VAL A 63 -7.85 22.32 8.17
C VAL A 63 -6.58 23.02 7.70
N LYS A 64 -5.83 23.58 8.64
CA LYS A 64 -4.52 24.20 8.37
C LYS A 64 -3.48 23.51 9.22
N ILE A 65 -2.60 22.79 8.58
CA ILE A 65 -1.53 22.05 9.25
C ILE A 65 -0.27 22.91 9.21
N ALA A 66 -0.11 23.73 10.23
CA ALA A 66 1.01 24.67 10.33
C ALA A 66 2.13 24.19 11.28
N VAL A 67 1.82 23.32 12.24
CA VAL A 67 2.76 22.90 13.28
C VAL A 67 2.61 21.42 13.56
N PHE A 68 3.72 20.72 13.75
CA PHE A 68 3.78 19.28 14.07
C PHE A 68 4.15 19.07 15.55
N PRO A 69 3.18 19.10 16.49
CA PRO A 69 3.50 18.85 17.88
C PRO A 69 3.99 17.40 18.03
N PRO A 70 5.09 17.17 18.75
CA PRO A 70 5.66 15.84 18.93
C PRO A 70 4.79 14.92 19.79
N ASN A 71 3.83 15.47 20.52
CA ASN A 71 2.89 14.75 21.38
C ASN A 71 1.45 15.07 20.94
N GLY A 72 0.75 14.08 20.40
CA GLY A 72 -0.61 14.21 19.91
C GLY A 72 -0.87 13.33 18.71
N PHE A 73 -2.11 13.26 18.28
CA PHE A 73 -2.50 12.54 17.04
C PHE A 73 -2.53 13.50 15.86
N PHE A 74 -1.78 14.52 15.93
CA PHE A 74 -1.47 15.54 14.98
C PHE A 74 -2.56 15.87 13.94
N TYR A 75 -2.72 15.04 12.89
CA TYR A 75 -3.73 15.20 11.87
C TYR A 75 -5.15 15.04 12.46
N PHE A 76 -5.36 14.02 13.27
CA PHE A 76 -6.65 13.74 13.91
C PHE A 76 -7.12 14.88 14.82
N ASP A 77 -6.20 15.48 15.60
CA ASP A 77 -6.51 16.56 16.53
C ASP A 77 -6.97 17.85 15.81
N GLN A 78 -6.68 17.98 14.53
CA GLN A 78 -7.03 19.14 13.70
C GLN A 78 -8.30 18.94 12.87
N LEU A 79 -8.87 17.72 12.89
CA LEU A 79 -10.06 17.41 12.09
C LEU A 79 -11.32 18.06 12.69
N PRO A 80 -12.00 18.95 11.96
CA PRO A 80 -13.22 19.60 12.43
C PRO A 80 -14.40 18.60 12.47
N ALA A 81 -15.45 18.94 13.20
CA ALA A 81 -16.67 18.15 13.23
C ALA A 81 -17.25 17.89 11.82
N ALA A 82 -17.05 18.82 10.88
CA ALA A 82 -17.46 18.69 9.49
C ALA A 82 -16.85 17.47 8.79
N TYR A 83 -15.60 17.11 9.10
CA TYR A 83 -14.95 15.90 8.60
C TYR A 83 -15.75 14.64 8.97
N TRP A 84 -16.10 14.51 10.24
CA TRP A 84 -16.83 13.35 10.76
C TRP A 84 -18.26 13.26 10.25
N LEU A 85 -18.94 14.41 10.16
CA LEU A 85 -20.28 14.52 9.57
C LEU A 85 -20.24 14.17 8.08
N GLY A 86 -19.19 14.58 7.35
CA GLY A 86 -19.00 14.25 5.95
C GLY A 86 -18.78 12.74 5.71
N ILE A 87 -17.98 12.08 6.55
CA ILE A 87 -17.85 10.61 6.52
C ILE A 87 -19.20 9.96 6.82
N ALA A 88 -19.92 10.42 7.84
CA ALA A 88 -21.22 9.87 8.19
C ALA A 88 -22.25 10.04 7.05
N ALA A 89 -22.28 11.20 6.39
CA ALA A 89 -23.11 11.45 5.22
C ALA A 89 -22.74 10.50 4.06
N THR A 90 -21.43 10.29 3.82
CA THR A 90 -20.93 9.38 2.78
C THR A 90 -21.33 7.93 3.05
N ILE A 91 -21.18 7.45 4.28
CA ILE A 91 -21.62 6.11 4.68
C ILE A 91 -23.16 6.00 4.61
N GLY A 92 -23.87 7.05 5.03
CA GLY A 92 -25.31 7.14 4.86
C GLY A 92 -25.74 7.03 3.40
N LEU A 93 -25.04 7.72 2.49
CA LEU A 93 -25.26 7.64 1.05
C LEU A 93 -25.05 6.19 0.54
N LEU A 94 -23.96 5.51 0.94
CA LEU A 94 -23.71 4.10 0.62
C LEU A 94 -24.81 3.15 1.10
N ILE A 95 -25.41 3.42 2.25
CA ILE A 95 -26.52 2.61 2.79
C ILE A 95 -27.83 2.87 2.03
N VAL A 96 -28.13 4.12 1.74
CA VAL A 96 -29.38 4.53 1.08
C VAL A 96 -29.39 4.15 -0.40
N CYS A 97 -28.28 4.32 -1.12
CA CYS A 97 -28.20 3.97 -2.55
C CYS A 97 -28.48 2.49 -2.83
N ARG A 98 -28.33 1.60 -1.85
CA ARG A 98 -28.72 0.18 -1.97
C ARG A 98 -30.22 -0.05 -2.18
N ARG A 99 -31.06 0.96 -1.89
CA ARG A 99 -32.52 0.91 -2.14
C ARG A 99 -32.87 1.33 -3.57
N THR A 100 -31.91 1.83 -4.34
CA THR A 100 -32.06 2.18 -5.74
C THR A 100 -31.59 1.03 -6.63
N GLU A 101 -31.92 1.11 -7.91
CA GLU A 101 -31.59 0.08 -8.91
C GLU A 101 -30.93 0.70 -10.14
N GLY A 102 -30.33 -0.14 -10.99
CA GLY A 102 -29.81 0.24 -12.30
C GLY A 102 -28.59 1.18 -12.24
N ARG A 103 -28.49 2.05 -13.25
CA ARG A 103 -27.34 2.94 -13.44
C ARG A 103 -27.18 3.97 -12.33
N LEU A 104 -28.29 4.51 -11.81
CA LEU A 104 -28.21 5.49 -10.73
C LEU A 104 -27.53 4.93 -9.49
N ARG A 105 -27.88 3.71 -9.09
CA ARG A 105 -27.23 3.04 -7.98
C ARG A 105 -25.72 2.96 -8.20
N THR A 106 -25.28 2.44 -9.36
CA THR A 106 -23.86 2.29 -9.68
C THR A 106 -23.13 3.64 -9.62
N VAL A 107 -23.71 4.71 -10.18
CA VAL A 107 -23.11 6.05 -10.14
C VAL A 107 -22.99 6.56 -8.71
N MET A 108 -24.05 6.42 -7.90
CA MET A 108 -24.04 6.87 -6.49
C MET A 108 -23.08 6.05 -5.62
N GLU A 109 -22.97 4.75 -5.85
CA GLU A 109 -22.00 3.89 -5.18
C GLU A 109 -20.56 4.33 -5.49
N ILE A 110 -20.22 4.55 -6.77
CA ILE A 110 -18.88 5.01 -7.18
C ILE A 110 -18.59 6.41 -6.63
N ALA A 111 -19.53 7.34 -6.73
CA ALA A 111 -19.37 8.69 -6.18
C ALA A 111 -19.12 8.64 -4.66
N SER A 112 -19.89 7.83 -3.93
CA SER A 112 -19.71 7.66 -2.48
C SER A 112 -18.33 7.07 -2.15
N LEU A 113 -17.87 6.08 -2.91
CA LEU A 113 -16.55 5.49 -2.73
C LEU A 113 -15.43 6.50 -2.97
N PHE A 114 -15.54 7.33 -4.00
CA PHE A 114 -14.54 8.37 -4.29
C PHE A 114 -14.52 9.44 -3.21
N ILE A 115 -15.69 9.89 -2.73
CA ILE A 115 -15.78 10.84 -1.63
C ILE A 115 -15.18 10.23 -0.35
N LEU A 116 -15.45 8.94 -0.06
CA LEU A 116 -14.85 8.26 1.08
C LEU A 116 -13.31 8.20 0.96
N CYS A 117 -12.78 7.90 -0.23
CA CYS A 117 -11.34 7.95 -0.50
C CYS A 117 -10.75 9.34 -0.27
N LEU A 118 -11.46 10.40 -0.70
CA LEU A 118 -11.03 11.79 -0.46
C LEU A 118 -10.97 12.11 1.04
N TYR A 119 -11.95 11.69 1.83
CA TYR A 119 -11.91 11.90 3.28
C TYR A 119 -10.79 11.12 3.95
N LEU A 120 -10.68 9.81 3.68
CA LEU A 120 -9.81 8.92 4.45
C LEU A 120 -8.34 9.00 4.02
N ILE A 121 -8.09 9.20 2.73
CA ILE A 121 -6.74 9.07 2.15
C ILE A 121 -6.32 10.34 1.40
N GLY A 122 -7.24 10.98 0.71
CA GLY A 122 -6.95 12.11 -0.17
C GLY A 122 -6.78 13.45 0.53
N LEU A 123 -7.43 13.68 1.68
CA LEU A 123 -7.42 14.99 2.33
C LEU A 123 -6.00 15.54 2.60
N PRO A 124 -5.02 14.73 3.05
CA PRO A 124 -3.64 15.20 3.21
C PRO A 124 -3.02 15.78 1.93
N SER A 125 -3.39 15.28 0.76
CA SER A 125 -2.91 15.82 -0.52
C SER A 125 -3.31 17.28 -0.78
N PHE A 126 -4.30 17.79 -0.05
CA PHE A 126 -4.83 19.15 -0.21
C PHE A 126 -4.47 20.07 0.95
N VAL A 127 -4.25 19.53 2.14
CA VAL A 127 -4.00 20.31 3.36
C VAL A 127 -2.53 20.34 3.79
N TYR A 128 -1.69 19.43 3.28
CA TYR A 128 -0.25 19.47 3.49
C TYR A 128 0.45 20.25 2.38
N GLU A 129 1.47 21.03 2.73
CA GLU A 129 2.32 21.72 1.77
C GLU A 129 3.25 20.73 1.02
N ASN A 130 3.71 19.71 1.72
CA ASN A 130 4.68 18.75 1.19
C ASN A 130 4.10 17.33 1.17
N PRO A 131 4.54 16.48 0.23
CA PRO A 131 4.17 15.08 0.20
C PRO A 131 4.41 14.40 1.54
N ARG A 132 3.45 13.58 1.92
CA ARG A 132 3.50 12.77 3.12
C ARG A 132 4.17 11.43 2.83
N PHE A 133 4.78 10.82 3.83
CA PHE A 133 5.63 9.63 3.82
C PHE A 133 7.04 9.90 3.30
N LEU A 134 7.98 9.62 4.16
CA LEU A 134 9.40 9.86 3.90
C LEU A 134 9.94 9.08 2.70
N ASP A 135 9.51 7.83 2.53
CA ASP A 135 9.97 6.94 1.47
C ASP A 135 9.50 7.37 0.07
N THR A 136 8.41 8.12 -0.04
CA THR A 136 7.95 8.71 -1.32
C THR A 136 9.06 9.54 -1.99
N TYR A 137 9.80 10.32 -1.21
CA TYR A 137 10.90 11.13 -1.73
C TYR A 137 12.03 10.28 -2.31
N GLN A 138 12.31 9.13 -1.71
CA GLN A 138 13.28 8.19 -2.26
C GLN A 138 12.75 7.52 -3.52
N HIS A 139 11.48 7.15 -3.55
CA HIS A 139 10.89 6.49 -4.71
C HIS A 139 10.87 7.41 -5.92
N GLU A 140 10.43 8.65 -5.76
CA GLU A 140 10.46 9.62 -6.85
C GLU A 140 11.89 10.00 -7.24
N GLY A 141 12.80 10.18 -6.30
CA GLY A 141 14.22 10.39 -6.59
C GLY A 141 14.81 9.28 -7.47
N ASN A 142 14.44 8.02 -7.20
CA ASN A 142 14.84 6.88 -8.05
C ASN A 142 14.18 6.94 -9.44
N ALA A 143 12.91 7.35 -9.54
CA ALA A 143 12.23 7.54 -10.83
C ALA A 143 12.90 8.64 -11.65
N LEU A 144 13.25 9.75 -11.02
CA LEU A 144 13.97 10.85 -11.67
C LEU A 144 15.38 10.45 -12.13
N SER A 145 16.03 9.52 -11.42
CA SER A 145 17.30 8.93 -11.87
C SER A 145 17.17 8.23 -13.23
N PHE A 146 16.06 7.58 -13.52
CA PHE A 146 15.79 7.02 -14.85
C PHE A 146 15.75 8.09 -15.94
N LEU A 147 15.12 9.24 -15.65
CA LEU A 147 15.07 10.35 -16.61
C LEU A 147 16.46 10.93 -16.88
N ASN A 148 17.27 11.10 -15.84
CA ASN A 148 18.58 11.72 -15.95
C ASN A 148 19.63 10.82 -16.59
N THR A 149 19.59 9.51 -16.29
CA THR A 149 20.57 8.55 -16.80
C THR A 149 20.14 7.87 -18.10
N GLY A 150 18.88 8.01 -18.48
CA GLY A 150 18.30 7.34 -19.65
C GLY A 150 18.18 5.81 -19.50
N GLY A 151 18.33 5.27 -18.30
CA GLY A 151 18.28 3.84 -18.09
C GLY A 151 18.26 3.39 -16.63
N TRP A 152 18.18 2.08 -16.46
CA TRP A 152 18.19 1.44 -15.15
C TRP A 152 19.61 1.09 -14.72
N TYR A 153 19.95 1.47 -13.49
CA TYR A 153 21.18 1.07 -12.83
C TYR A 153 20.90 0.02 -11.77
N ASN A 154 21.37 -1.21 -11.99
CA ASN A 154 21.25 -2.28 -11.00
C ASN A 154 22.24 -2.09 -9.86
N ASN A 155 21.79 -1.52 -8.75
CA ASN A 155 22.61 -1.38 -7.55
C ASN A 155 22.51 -2.66 -6.70
N GLN A 156 23.63 -3.38 -6.61
CA GLN A 156 23.73 -4.63 -5.80
C GLN A 156 23.69 -4.39 -4.28
N VAL A 157 23.80 -3.13 -3.83
CA VAL A 157 23.83 -2.77 -2.40
C VAL A 157 22.41 -2.59 -1.84
N TRP A 158 21.52 -1.95 -2.63
CA TRP A 158 20.17 -1.62 -2.16
C TRP A 158 19.12 -2.43 -2.93
N TYR A 159 18.39 -3.30 -2.23
CA TYR A 159 17.45 -4.23 -2.86
C TYR A 159 16.33 -3.56 -3.67
N LEU A 160 15.89 -2.35 -3.28
CA LEU A 160 14.82 -1.62 -4.01
C LEU A 160 15.23 -1.26 -5.44
N TYR A 161 16.51 -0.95 -5.70
CA TYR A 161 17.00 -0.70 -7.06
C TYR A 161 16.93 -1.92 -7.97
N GLN A 162 16.69 -3.10 -7.41
CA GLN A 162 16.59 -4.34 -8.18
C GLN A 162 15.18 -4.59 -8.71
N PHE A 163 14.21 -3.69 -8.40
CA PHE A 163 12.82 -3.74 -8.88
C PHE A 163 12.47 -2.45 -9.64
N PRO A 164 12.92 -2.31 -10.91
CA PRO A 164 12.85 -1.05 -11.66
C PRO A 164 11.45 -0.71 -12.19
N GLY A 165 10.48 -1.63 -12.16
CA GLY A 165 9.20 -1.47 -12.87
C GLY A 165 8.41 -0.24 -12.46
N SER A 166 8.32 0.04 -11.15
CA SER A 166 7.63 1.22 -10.64
C SER A 166 8.35 2.52 -10.99
N TYR A 167 9.66 2.55 -10.81
CA TYR A 167 10.46 3.74 -11.10
C TYR A 167 10.42 4.11 -12.58
N ALA A 168 10.50 3.10 -13.47
CA ALA A 168 10.32 3.31 -14.89
C ALA A 168 8.92 3.85 -15.24
N PHE A 169 7.88 3.37 -14.54
CA PHE A 169 6.52 3.86 -14.74
C PHE A 169 6.37 5.32 -14.27
N PHE A 170 6.84 5.69 -13.09
CA PHE A 170 6.76 7.06 -12.57
C PHE A 170 7.60 8.01 -13.44
N ALA A 171 8.81 7.61 -13.83
CA ALA A 171 9.64 8.36 -14.76
C ALA A 171 8.92 8.64 -16.09
N GLN A 172 8.27 7.62 -16.68
CA GLN A 172 7.50 7.78 -17.91
C GLN A 172 6.28 8.69 -17.70
N LEU A 173 5.59 8.55 -16.58
CA LEU A 173 4.43 9.38 -16.25
C LEU A 173 4.83 10.87 -16.15
N THR A 174 5.93 11.17 -15.46
CA THR A 174 6.52 12.51 -15.36
C THR A 174 6.93 13.03 -16.73
N ALA A 175 7.68 12.24 -17.52
CA ALA A 175 8.19 12.68 -18.82
C ALA A 175 7.09 12.87 -19.87
N VAL A 176 6.12 11.95 -19.96
CA VAL A 176 5.10 11.95 -21.01
C VAL A 176 3.94 12.87 -20.69
N ALA A 177 3.48 12.86 -19.42
CA ALA A 177 2.37 13.69 -18.98
C ALA A 177 2.80 15.12 -18.62
N GLY A 178 4.11 15.39 -18.46
CA GLY A 178 4.63 16.68 -18.03
C GLY A 178 4.18 17.06 -16.61
N ILE A 179 3.90 16.07 -15.78
CA ILE A 179 3.48 16.28 -14.40
C ILE A 179 4.74 16.61 -13.58
N ASP A 180 4.66 17.68 -12.80
CA ASP A 180 5.71 18.00 -11.84
C ASP A 180 5.86 16.85 -10.84
N PRO A 181 7.08 16.33 -10.63
CA PRO A 181 7.32 15.18 -9.73
C PRO A 181 6.80 15.41 -8.32
N PHE A 182 6.94 16.63 -7.81
CA PHE A 182 6.48 16.96 -6.48
C PHE A 182 4.95 16.95 -6.37
N GLN A 183 4.26 17.44 -7.40
CA GLN A 183 2.80 17.35 -7.50
C GLN A 183 2.34 15.90 -7.68
N LEU A 184 3.10 15.08 -8.42
CA LEU A 184 2.82 13.66 -8.53
C LEU A 184 2.82 13.01 -7.14
N MET A 185 3.90 13.16 -6.38
CA MET A 185 4.00 12.65 -5.00
C MET A 185 2.83 13.13 -4.12
N LEU A 186 2.47 14.41 -4.21
CA LEU A 186 1.48 15.04 -3.35
C LEU A 186 0.07 14.50 -3.61
N TYR A 187 -0.34 14.38 -4.90
CA TYR A 187 -1.71 14.00 -5.27
C TYR A 187 -1.88 12.50 -5.54
N TYR A 188 -0.79 11.76 -5.66
CA TYR A 188 -0.84 10.32 -5.92
C TYR A 188 -1.71 9.54 -4.94
N PRO A 189 -1.68 9.78 -3.60
CA PRO A 189 -2.52 9.04 -2.65
C PRO A 189 -4.02 9.17 -2.93
N ALA A 190 -4.48 10.37 -3.32
CA ALA A 190 -5.87 10.61 -3.66
C ALA A 190 -6.28 9.81 -4.91
N VAL A 191 -5.47 9.88 -5.97
CA VAL A 191 -5.77 9.21 -7.24
C VAL A 191 -5.70 7.69 -7.11
N ILE A 192 -4.63 7.16 -6.50
CA ILE A 192 -4.44 5.71 -6.37
C ILE A 192 -5.53 5.07 -5.52
N SER A 193 -5.98 5.74 -4.45
CA SER A 193 -7.05 5.24 -3.60
C SER A 193 -8.36 5.09 -4.35
N MET A 194 -8.71 6.03 -5.23
CA MET A 194 -9.90 5.94 -6.08
C MET A 194 -9.80 4.78 -7.08
N ILE A 195 -8.63 4.58 -7.72
CA ILE A 195 -8.40 3.48 -8.65
C ILE A 195 -8.51 2.14 -7.93
N VAL A 196 -7.85 1.99 -6.79
CA VAL A 196 -7.93 0.77 -5.96
C VAL A 196 -9.36 0.50 -5.51
N SER A 197 -10.06 1.53 -5.04
CA SER A 197 -11.48 1.43 -4.64
C SER A 197 -12.36 0.93 -5.78
N LEU A 198 -12.18 1.48 -6.99
CA LEU A 198 -12.92 1.08 -8.18
C LEU A 198 -12.62 -0.37 -8.60
N LEU A 199 -11.36 -0.80 -8.51
CA LEU A 199 -10.97 -2.18 -8.79
C LEU A 199 -11.57 -3.15 -7.78
N VAL A 200 -11.50 -2.83 -6.48
CA VAL A 200 -12.13 -3.63 -5.42
C VAL A 200 -13.63 -3.71 -5.60
N TYR A 201 -14.29 -2.60 -5.91
CA TYR A 201 -15.71 -2.56 -6.22
C TYR A 201 -16.06 -3.45 -7.41
N THR A 202 -15.28 -3.36 -8.50
CA THR A 202 -15.49 -4.14 -9.72
C THR A 202 -15.31 -5.64 -9.47
N ILE A 203 -14.31 -6.02 -8.68
CA ILE A 203 -14.10 -7.42 -8.27
C ILE A 203 -15.25 -7.88 -7.37
N ALA A 204 -15.63 -7.10 -6.37
CA ALA A 204 -16.72 -7.45 -5.46
C ALA A 204 -18.05 -7.65 -6.22
N ARG A 205 -18.30 -6.90 -7.29
CA ARG A 205 -19.45 -7.08 -8.18
C ARG A 205 -19.50 -8.43 -8.91
N LEU A 206 -18.38 -9.10 -9.08
CA LEU A 206 -18.37 -10.48 -9.59
C LEU A 206 -19.02 -11.48 -8.62
N PHE A 207 -19.14 -11.12 -7.36
CA PHE A 207 -19.71 -11.95 -6.30
C PHE A 207 -21.10 -11.47 -5.87
N THR A 208 -21.29 -10.16 -5.76
CA THR A 208 -22.54 -9.56 -5.27
C THR A 208 -22.74 -8.14 -5.79
N ASP A 209 -23.93 -7.85 -6.29
CA ASP A 209 -24.28 -6.48 -6.70
C ASP A 209 -24.65 -5.61 -5.48
N VAL A 210 -25.24 -6.23 -4.44
CA VAL A 210 -25.82 -5.48 -3.32
C VAL A 210 -24.77 -5.03 -2.31
N TYR A 211 -23.70 -5.80 -2.15
CA TYR A 211 -22.67 -5.55 -1.13
C TYR A 211 -21.33 -5.14 -1.71
N ALA A 212 -21.24 -4.90 -3.03
CA ALA A 212 -19.99 -4.53 -3.67
C ALA A 212 -19.40 -3.21 -3.11
N ALA A 213 -20.24 -2.18 -2.98
CA ALA A 213 -19.81 -0.91 -2.43
C ALA A 213 -19.48 -0.98 -0.92
N PRO A 214 -20.28 -1.62 -0.03
CA PRO A 214 -19.86 -1.88 1.35
C PRO A 214 -18.54 -2.65 1.49
N VAL A 215 -18.27 -3.62 0.62
CA VAL A 215 -16.99 -4.36 0.62
C VAL A 215 -15.84 -3.46 0.20
N SER A 216 -16.01 -2.65 -0.84
CA SER A 216 -14.99 -1.68 -1.25
C SER A 216 -14.74 -0.61 -0.18
N SER A 217 -15.80 -0.10 0.45
CA SER A 217 -15.65 0.88 1.53
C SER A 217 -14.96 0.30 2.77
N LEU A 218 -15.22 -0.97 3.12
CA LEU A 218 -14.48 -1.65 4.18
C LEU A 218 -12.99 -1.74 3.87
N VAL A 219 -12.65 -2.13 2.63
CA VAL A 219 -11.24 -2.20 2.21
C VAL A 219 -10.61 -0.82 2.30
N MET A 220 -11.24 0.22 1.78
CA MET A 220 -10.67 1.57 1.81
C MET A 220 -10.55 2.14 3.22
N ALA A 221 -11.53 1.90 4.09
CA ALA A 221 -11.48 2.28 5.50
C ALA A 221 -10.42 1.50 6.30
N GLY A 222 -10.13 0.26 5.89
CA GLY A 222 -9.10 -0.58 6.48
C GLY A 222 -7.69 -0.35 5.90
N PHE A 223 -7.55 0.36 4.80
CA PHE A 223 -6.29 0.45 4.07
C PHE A 223 -5.40 1.60 4.57
N TRP A 224 -4.85 1.46 5.77
CA TRP A 224 -3.99 2.48 6.38
C TRP A 224 -2.53 2.45 5.89
N PHE A 225 -2.09 1.38 5.21
CA PHE A 225 -0.72 1.14 4.78
C PHE A 225 -0.55 1.29 3.26
N GLN A 226 0.57 1.84 2.77
CA GLN A 226 1.07 1.81 1.38
C GLN A 226 0.22 2.48 0.26
N LEU A 227 -0.76 3.34 0.56
CA LEU A 227 -1.41 4.15 -0.48
C LEU A 227 -0.74 5.55 -0.62
N HIS A 228 0.55 5.55 -0.88
CA HIS A 228 1.36 6.69 -1.29
C HIS A 228 2.16 6.28 -2.54
N GLU A 229 2.91 7.19 -3.13
CA GLU A 229 3.77 6.85 -4.26
C GLU A 229 4.86 5.89 -3.80
N SER A 230 4.68 4.64 -4.16
CA SER A 230 5.58 3.54 -3.81
C SER A 230 5.46 2.40 -4.83
N PRO A 231 6.48 1.57 -4.98
CA PRO A 231 6.43 0.39 -5.83
C PRO A 231 5.25 -0.52 -5.52
N GLN A 232 4.96 -0.70 -4.24
CA GLN A 232 3.90 -1.59 -3.78
C GLN A 232 2.49 -1.06 -4.10
N SER A 233 2.27 0.26 -4.07
CA SER A 233 0.97 0.84 -4.40
C SER A 233 0.63 0.67 -5.89
N LEU A 234 1.62 0.80 -6.78
CA LEU A 234 1.45 0.55 -8.21
C LEU A 234 1.21 -0.95 -8.48
N GLU A 235 2.01 -1.81 -7.83
CA GLU A 235 1.86 -3.25 -7.97
C GLU A 235 0.47 -3.74 -7.50
N LEU A 236 -0.12 -3.07 -6.52
CA LEU A 236 -1.47 -3.37 -6.04
C LEU A 236 -2.52 -3.26 -7.15
N ILE A 237 -2.40 -2.29 -8.06
CA ILE A 237 -3.28 -2.19 -9.24
C ILE A 237 -3.13 -3.43 -10.12
N LEU A 238 -1.88 -3.84 -10.39
CA LEU A 238 -1.58 -5.03 -11.21
C LEU A 238 -2.11 -6.30 -10.53
N TYR A 239 -1.89 -6.43 -9.22
CA TYR A 239 -2.39 -7.54 -8.41
C TYR A 239 -3.91 -7.65 -8.46
N LEU A 240 -4.63 -6.56 -8.22
CA LEU A 240 -6.10 -6.54 -8.29
C LEU A 240 -6.58 -6.80 -9.72
N GLY A 241 -5.88 -6.29 -10.74
CA GLY A 241 -6.15 -6.61 -12.14
C GLY A 241 -6.02 -8.11 -12.44
N VAL A 242 -4.96 -8.75 -11.96
CA VAL A 242 -4.74 -10.21 -12.07
C VAL A 242 -5.85 -10.96 -11.33
N LEU A 243 -6.21 -10.57 -10.11
CA LEU A 243 -7.33 -11.18 -9.37
C LEU A 243 -8.65 -11.08 -10.14
N TYR A 244 -8.96 -9.91 -10.70
CA TYR A 244 -10.15 -9.73 -11.53
C TYR A 244 -10.18 -10.71 -12.71
N LEU A 245 -9.08 -10.83 -13.45
CA LEU A 245 -8.97 -11.72 -14.60
C LEU A 245 -9.10 -13.19 -14.20
N LEU A 246 -8.48 -13.60 -13.10
CA LEU A 246 -8.59 -14.96 -12.57
C LEU A 246 -10.04 -15.28 -12.15
N PHE A 247 -10.72 -14.36 -11.45
CA PHE A 247 -12.13 -14.58 -11.10
C PHE A 247 -13.04 -14.64 -12.33
N ARG A 248 -12.76 -13.84 -13.36
CA ARG A 248 -13.45 -13.95 -14.65
C ARG A 248 -13.18 -15.31 -15.32
N ALA A 249 -11.96 -15.82 -15.25
CA ALA A 249 -11.62 -17.15 -15.78
C ALA A 249 -12.36 -18.29 -15.03
N PHE A 250 -12.59 -18.15 -13.72
CA PHE A 250 -13.38 -19.10 -12.94
C PHE A 250 -14.88 -19.07 -13.29
N GLN A 251 -15.41 -17.90 -13.68
CA GLN A 251 -16.83 -17.72 -14.00
C GLN A 251 -17.17 -18.08 -15.44
N ASP A 252 -16.30 -17.76 -16.37
CA ASP A 252 -16.52 -17.89 -17.81
C ASP A 252 -15.43 -18.74 -18.46
N ARG A 253 -15.72 -20.03 -18.61
CA ARG A 253 -14.78 -20.99 -19.21
C ARG A 253 -14.45 -20.66 -20.68
N ALA A 254 -15.35 -20.00 -21.42
CA ALA A 254 -15.10 -19.62 -22.81
C ALA A 254 -14.00 -18.56 -22.92
N ASN A 255 -13.90 -17.65 -21.95
CA ASN A 255 -12.89 -16.61 -21.89
C ASN A 255 -11.69 -16.95 -21.00
N SER A 256 -11.70 -18.11 -20.32
CA SER A 256 -10.66 -18.48 -19.36
C SER A 256 -9.24 -18.45 -19.95
N ARG A 257 -9.07 -18.95 -21.20
CA ARG A 257 -7.78 -18.93 -21.90
C ARG A 257 -7.28 -17.51 -22.17
N ARG A 258 -8.18 -16.58 -22.56
CA ARG A 258 -7.81 -15.18 -22.81
C ARG A 258 -7.41 -14.49 -21.51
N CYS A 259 -8.17 -14.67 -20.45
CA CYS A 259 -7.84 -14.13 -19.12
C CYS A 259 -6.48 -14.66 -18.62
N SER A 260 -6.23 -15.96 -18.76
CA SER A 260 -4.97 -16.58 -18.39
C SER A 260 -3.78 -16.03 -19.18
N LEU A 261 -3.93 -15.84 -20.51
CA LEU A 261 -2.87 -15.26 -21.35
C LEU A 261 -2.55 -13.81 -20.94
N ILE A 262 -3.57 -13.01 -20.61
CA ILE A 262 -3.34 -11.63 -20.12
C ILE A 262 -2.62 -11.67 -18.77
N CYS A 263 -3.01 -12.55 -17.84
CA CYS A 263 -2.32 -12.73 -16.57
C CYS A 263 -0.83 -13.10 -16.77
N ILE A 264 -0.56 -14.03 -17.72
CA ILE A 264 0.82 -14.42 -18.08
C ILE A 264 1.59 -13.22 -18.63
N ALA A 265 1.00 -12.41 -19.50
CA ALA A 265 1.64 -11.24 -20.07
C ALA A 265 1.95 -10.14 -19.01
N VAL A 266 1.11 -10.01 -17.98
CA VAL A 266 1.30 -9.06 -16.87
C VAL A 266 2.33 -9.55 -15.84
N THR A 267 2.58 -10.86 -15.77
CA THR A 267 3.48 -11.46 -14.76
C THR A 267 4.88 -10.83 -14.71
N PRO A 268 5.60 -10.61 -15.83
CA PRO A 268 6.91 -9.97 -15.76
C PRO A 268 6.86 -8.58 -15.13
N ILE A 269 5.84 -7.78 -15.46
CA ILE A 269 5.67 -6.43 -14.90
C ILE A 269 5.41 -6.52 -13.38
N LEU A 270 4.57 -7.45 -12.95
CA LEU A 270 4.31 -7.71 -11.54
C LEU A 270 5.58 -8.04 -10.77
N VAL A 271 6.42 -8.95 -11.30
CA VAL A 271 7.68 -9.36 -10.67
C VAL A 271 8.70 -8.22 -10.64
N LEU A 272 8.75 -7.39 -11.69
CA LEU A 272 9.68 -6.26 -11.82
C LEU A 272 9.30 -5.06 -10.95
N THR A 273 8.04 -4.98 -10.50
CA THR A 273 7.54 -3.81 -9.78
C THR A 273 7.83 -3.92 -8.29
N HIS A 274 7.56 -5.08 -7.66
CA HIS A 274 7.77 -5.25 -6.22
C HIS A 274 7.95 -6.74 -5.84
N PRO A 275 8.84 -7.06 -4.91
CA PRO A 275 9.18 -8.46 -4.60
C PRO A 275 8.05 -9.26 -3.93
N GLU A 276 7.32 -8.66 -3.02
CA GLU A 276 6.47 -9.41 -2.08
C GLU A 276 5.14 -9.82 -2.66
N THR A 277 4.52 -8.98 -3.49
CA THR A 277 3.23 -9.28 -4.08
C THR A 277 3.32 -10.49 -5.01
N SER A 278 4.42 -10.61 -5.75
CA SER A 278 4.69 -11.78 -6.59
C SER A 278 4.83 -13.05 -5.75
N LEU A 279 5.49 -12.96 -4.59
CA LEU A 279 5.65 -14.08 -3.64
C LEU A 279 4.30 -14.49 -3.03
N VAL A 280 3.54 -13.55 -2.46
CA VAL A 280 2.22 -13.83 -1.86
C VAL A 280 1.24 -14.38 -2.89
N THR A 281 1.25 -13.84 -4.12
CA THR A 281 0.43 -14.35 -5.23
C THR A 281 0.80 -15.78 -5.60
N SER A 282 2.10 -16.09 -5.66
CA SER A 282 2.60 -17.44 -5.94
C SER A 282 2.18 -18.43 -4.86
N LEU A 283 2.41 -18.11 -3.59
CA LEU A 283 2.06 -18.94 -2.45
C LEU A 283 0.54 -19.15 -2.35
N GLY A 284 -0.26 -18.09 -2.52
CA GLY A 284 -1.71 -18.18 -2.47
C GLY A 284 -2.29 -19.00 -3.63
N THR A 285 -1.71 -18.86 -4.83
CA THR A 285 -2.11 -19.67 -5.99
C THR A 285 -1.74 -21.14 -5.81
N LEU A 286 -0.56 -21.42 -5.27
CA LEU A 286 -0.13 -22.78 -4.93
C LEU A 286 -1.03 -23.37 -3.84
N ALA A 287 -1.31 -22.61 -2.78
CA ALA A 287 -2.21 -23.05 -1.71
C ALA A 287 -3.61 -23.40 -2.26
N PHE A 288 -4.15 -22.64 -3.21
CA PHE A 288 -5.40 -22.99 -3.87
C PHE A 288 -5.31 -24.32 -4.62
N VAL A 289 -4.25 -24.51 -5.42
CA VAL A 289 -4.06 -25.75 -6.21
C VAL A 289 -4.03 -26.99 -5.31
N LEU A 290 -3.49 -26.86 -4.10
CA LEU A 290 -3.37 -27.96 -3.14
C LEU A 290 -4.59 -28.10 -2.22
N LEU A 291 -5.17 -26.98 -1.77
CA LEU A 291 -6.22 -26.94 -0.74
C LEU A 291 -7.56 -27.52 -1.23
N GLU A 292 -8.01 -27.10 -2.41
CA GLU A 292 -9.31 -27.49 -2.94
C GLU A 292 -9.42 -29.02 -3.15
N PRO A 293 -8.43 -29.71 -3.78
CA PRO A 293 -8.45 -31.17 -3.91
C PRO A 293 -8.52 -31.92 -2.59
N VAL A 294 -7.78 -31.41 -1.57
CA VAL A 294 -7.73 -32.03 -0.23
C VAL A 294 -9.11 -31.95 0.45
N ILE A 295 -9.76 -30.79 0.40
CA ILE A 295 -11.03 -30.56 1.11
C ILE A 295 -12.20 -31.24 0.41
N ARG A 296 -12.20 -31.29 -0.93
CA ARG A 296 -13.31 -31.90 -1.70
C ARG A 296 -13.25 -33.43 -1.78
N GLY A 297 -12.12 -34.04 -1.44
CA GLY A 297 -11.97 -35.50 -1.46
C GLY A 297 -11.80 -36.13 -2.85
N ASN A 298 -12.13 -35.45 -3.94
CA ASN A 298 -11.88 -35.88 -5.33
C ASN A 298 -10.53 -35.31 -5.82
N ARG A 299 -9.45 -35.84 -5.26
CA ARG A 299 -8.13 -35.22 -5.31
C ARG A 299 -7.58 -35.06 -6.73
N PHE A 300 -7.69 -36.09 -7.56
CA PHE A 300 -7.01 -36.11 -8.86
C PHE A 300 -7.73 -35.25 -9.92
N GLU A 301 -9.04 -35.33 -10.02
CA GLU A 301 -9.80 -34.59 -11.03
C GLU A 301 -9.81 -33.08 -10.73
N VAL A 302 -10.00 -32.71 -9.46
CA VAL A 302 -9.96 -31.30 -9.02
C VAL A 302 -8.58 -30.73 -9.24
N LEU A 303 -7.51 -31.43 -8.83
CA LEU A 303 -6.13 -31.01 -9.07
C LEU A 303 -5.84 -30.80 -10.56
N ARG A 304 -6.23 -31.76 -11.41
CA ARG A 304 -6.06 -31.66 -12.87
C ARG A 304 -6.82 -30.46 -13.45
N SER A 305 -8.04 -30.20 -12.95
CA SER A 305 -8.84 -29.04 -13.38
C SER A 305 -8.15 -27.71 -13.00
N ASN A 306 -7.67 -27.60 -11.77
CA ASN A 306 -7.00 -26.40 -11.26
C ASN A 306 -5.70 -26.15 -12.01
N ILE A 307 -4.89 -27.18 -12.22
CA ILE A 307 -3.64 -27.07 -12.99
C ILE A 307 -3.91 -26.63 -14.42
N ARG A 308 -4.96 -27.12 -15.06
CA ARG A 308 -5.31 -26.68 -16.41
C ARG A 308 -5.75 -25.22 -16.48
N LEU A 309 -6.44 -24.74 -15.44
CA LEU A 309 -7.00 -23.40 -15.40
C LEU A 309 -5.94 -22.33 -15.10
N ILE A 310 -5.15 -22.53 -14.04
CA ILE A 310 -4.22 -21.52 -13.55
C ILE A 310 -2.75 -21.98 -13.51
N GLY A 311 -2.48 -23.25 -13.79
CA GLY A 311 -1.12 -23.80 -13.79
C GLY A 311 -0.15 -23.05 -14.71
N PRO A 312 -0.50 -22.73 -15.96
CA PRO A 312 0.38 -21.95 -16.84
C PRO A 312 0.75 -20.59 -16.24
N PHE A 313 -0.21 -19.88 -15.65
CA PHE A 313 0.04 -18.61 -14.94
C PHE A 313 0.99 -18.83 -13.74
N LEU A 314 0.70 -19.82 -12.88
CA LEU A 314 1.52 -20.12 -11.72
C LEU A 314 2.96 -20.50 -12.12
N ILE A 315 3.13 -21.32 -13.13
CA ILE A 315 4.44 -21.72 -13.64
C ILE A 315 5.22 -20.50 -14.11
N VAL A 316 4.62 -19.65 -14.94
CA VAL A 316 5.29 -18.45 -15.45
C VAL A 316 5.61 -17.48 -14.32
N LEU A 317 4.69 -17.28 -13.36
CA LEU A 317 4.92 -16.42 -12.20
C LEU A 317 6.09 -16.91 -11.35
N VAL A 318 6.10 -18.19 -10.98
CA VAL A 318 7.18 -18.79 -10.17
C VAL A 318 8.51 -18.77 -10.92
N LEU A 319 8.53 -19.16 -12.19
CA LEU A 319 9.75 -19.12 -13.00
C LEU A 319 10.30 -17.71 -13.14
N THR A 320 9.47 -16.73 -13.50
CA THR A 320 9.90 -15.34 -13.65
C THR A 320 10.42 -14.79 -12.33
N ALA A 321 9.71 -15.00 -11.22
CA ALA A 321 10.15 -14.58 -9.90
C ALA A 321 11.47 -15.25 -9.51
N THR A 322 11.58 -16.57 -9.65
CA THR A 322 12.80 -17.32 -9.31
C THR A 322 14.00 -16.85 -10.14
N LEU A 323 13.83 -16.72 -11.45
CA LEU A 323 14.92 -16.24 -12.32
C LEU A 323 15.31 -14.80 -11.95
N TRP A 324 14.34 -13.92 -11.75
CA TRP A 324 14.62 -12.54 -11.37
C TRP A 324 15.37 -12.44 -10.04
N TRP A 325 14.89 -13.10 -9.01
CA TRP A 325 15.52 -13.07 -7.69
C TRP A 325 16.90 -13.73 -7.67
N SER A 326 17.08 -14.83 -8.41
CA SER A 326 18.35 -15.57 -8.41
C SER A 326 19.45 -14.89 -9.22
N PHE A 327 19.12 -14.20 -10.30
CA PHE A 327 20.11 -13.66 -11.22
C PHE A 327 20.21 -12.13 -11.23
N VAL A 328 19.13 -11.43 -10.89
CA VAL A 328 19.07 -9.97 -10.95
C VAL A 328 18.91 -9.35 -9.57
N ALA A 329 17.91 -9.80 -8.81
CA ALA A 329 17.58 -9.25 -7.49
C ALA A 329 18.26 -10.01 -6.35
N THR A 330 19.55 -10.26 -6.48
CA THR A 330 20.34 -11.08 -5.53
C THR A 330 20.49 -10.43 -4.15
N ALA A 331 20.49 -9.09 -4.04
CA ALA A 331 20.48 -8.40 -2.76
C ALA A 331 19.13 -8.58 -2.05
N ALA A 332 18.02 -8.48 -2.79
CA ALA A 332 16.69 -8.75 -2.25
C ALA A 332 16.56 -10.20 -1.74
N LEU A 333 17.09 -11.16 -2.51
CA LEU A 333 17.11 -12.56 -2.08
C LEU A 333 17.90 -12.74 -0.77
N ARG A 334 19.08 -12.13 -0.64
CA ARG A 334 19.88 -12.19 0.60
C ARG A 334 19.11 -11.58 1.79
N VAL A 335 18.45 -10.45 1.61
CA VAL A 335 17.63 -9.82 2.65
C VAL A 335 16.48 -10.75 3.06
N ALA A 336 15.75 -11.31 2.10
CA ALA A 336 14.64 -12.22 2.37
C ALA A 336 15.09 -13.49 3.12
N LEU A 337 16.20 -14.10 2.69
CA LEU A 337 16.78 -15.26 3.36
C LEU A 337 17.26 -14.91 4.77
N GLY A 338 17.87 -13.73 4.97
CA GLY A 338 18.29 -13.25 6.30
C GLY A 338 17.10 -13.05 7.25
N ILE A 339 15.97 -12.54 6.77
CA ILE A 339 14.73 -12.42 7.56
C ILE A 339 14.20 -13.80 7.97
N VAL A 340 14.19 -14.76 7.04
CA VAL A 340 13.75 -16.13 7.34
C VAL A 340 14.71 -16.83 8.31
N ASP A 341 16.02 -16.70 8.11
CA ASP A 341 17.03 -17.26 9.01
C ASP A 341 16.92 -16.69 10.42
N SER A 342 16.74 -15.37 10.53
CA SER A 342 16.46 -14.69 11.81
C SER A 342 15.20 -15.23 12.49
N ALA A 343 14.11 -15.39 11.73
CA ALA A 343 12.86 -15.92 12.27
C ALA A 343 13.00 -17.37 12.75
N VAL A 344 13.69 -18.20 11.98
CA VAL A 344 13.94 -19.62 12.33
C VAL A 344 14.86 -19.72 13.55
N SER A 345 15.98 -19.01 13.57
CA SER A 345 16.94 -19.04 14.68
C SER A 345 16.34 -18.53 15.98
N THR A 346 15.55 -17.45 15.92
CA THR A 346 14.84 -16.88 17.08
C THR A 346 13.70 -17.81 17.54
N GLY A 347 12.95 -18.39 16.59
CA GLY A 347 11.82 -19.28 16.91
C GLY A 347 12.25 -20.64 17.46
N ILE A 348 13.44 -21.18 17.06
CA ILE A 348 13.99 -22.45 17.56
C ILE A 348 14.68 -22.26 18.91
N SER A 349 15.24 -21.10 19.19
CA SER A 349 15.77 -20.77 20.51
C SER A 349 14.61 -20.53 21.49
N LEU A 350 13.92 -21.60 21.88
CA LEU A 350 12.93 -21.62 22.97
C LEU A 350 13.57 -21.37 24.35
N GLY A 351 14.79 -20.86 24.40
CA GLY A 351 15.36 -20.28 25.60
C GLY A 351 14.54 -19.06 26.04
N PRO A 352 14.59 -18.68 27.32
CA PRO A 352 13.87 -17.48 27.74
C PRO A 352 14.30 -16.34 26.82
N TYR A 353 13.34 -15.85 26.01
CA TYR A 353 13.50 -14.66 25.22
C TYR A 353 13.91 -13.55 26.19
N ILE A 354 15.19 -13.29 26.28
CA ILE A 354 15.69 -12.08 26.89
C ILE A 354 15.46 -11.03 25.82
N PRO A 355 14.39 -10.22 25.94
CA PRO A 355 14.21 -9.13 24.99
C PRO A 355 15.49 -8.32 24.98
N PRO A 356 16.08 -8.01 23.83
CA PRO A 356 17.15 -7.03 23.77
C PRO A 356 16.63 -5.83 24.52
N LYS A 357 17.41 -5.32 25.50
CA LYS A 357 17.07 -4.18 26.40
C LYS A 357 15.80 -3.51 25.96
N ALA A 358 14.71 -3.60 26.75
CA ALA A 358 13.34 -3.27 26.36
C ALA A 358 13.34 -2.14 25.32
N PRO A 359 12.75 -2.34 24.14
CA PRO A 359 12.75 -1.30 23.13
C PRO A 359 12.27 -0.02 23.80
N PRO A 360 12.86 1.13 23.53
CA PRO A 360 12.44 2.38 24.13
C PRO A 360 10.93 2.50 24.00
N THR A 361 10.24 2.78 25.11
CA THR A 361 8.78 2.91 25.10
C THR A 361 8.42 4.08 24.20
N PRO A 362 7.64 3.88 23.14
CA PRO A 362 7.21 4.96 22.27
C PRO A 362 6.38 5.99 23.05
N SER A 363 6.18 7.18 22.49
CA SER A 363 5.26 8.16 23.08
C SER A 363 3.86 7.53 23.22
N PRO A 364 3.06 7.95 24.22
CA PRO A 364 1.72 7.41 24.41
C PRO A 364 0.84 7.49 23.16
N SER A 365 0.91 8.59 22.40
CA SER A 365 0.16 8.78 21.16
C SER A 365 0.59 7.78 20.07
N TYR A 366 1.89 7.58 19.91
CA TYR A 366 2.40 6.62 18.92
C TYR A 366 2.12 5.17 19.33
N ALA A 367 2.18 4.86 20.63
CA ALA A 367 1.76 3.55 21.13
C ALA A 367 0.28 3.25 20.82
N VAL A 368 -0.61 4.23 20.98
CA VAL A 368 -2.03 4.10 20.58
C VAL A 368 -2.17 3.90 19.07
N THR A 369 -1.40 4.63 18.25
CA THR A 369 -1.38 4.42 16.79
C THR A 369 -1.06 2.98 16.44
N LEU A 370 0.02 2.42 16.99
CA LEU A 370 0.40 1.02 16.76
C LEU A 370 -0.66 0.03 17.24
N GLN A 371 -1.27 0.26 18.42
CA GLN A 371 -2.35 -0.58 18.93
C GLN A 371 -3.59 -0.57 18.04
N LEU A 372 -3.92 0.58 17.43
CA LEU A 372 -5.04 0.69 16.50
C LEU A 372 -4.74 -0.04 15.19
N GLU A 373 -3.52 0.06 14.65
CA GLU A 373 -3.07 -0.71 13.50
C GLU A 373 -3.16 -2.23 13.76
N GLU A 374 -2.64 -2.69 14.90
CA GLU A 374 -2.72 -4.09 15.33
C GLU A 374 -4.16 -4.54 15.53
N GLY A 375 -5.02 -3.70 16.12
CA GLY A 375 -6.43 -3.97 16.31
C GLY A 375 -7.19 -4.15 14.99
N MET A 376 -6.94 -3.28 14.01
CA MET A 376 -7.51 -3.41 12.66
C MET A 376 -7.03 -4.69 11.96
N ALA A 377 -5.75 -5.03 12.10
CA ALA A 377 -5.19 -6.27 11.59
C ALA A 377 -5.84 -7.50 12.23
N ALA A 378 -5.95 -7.53 13.55
CA ALA A 378 -6.57 -8.62 14.30
C ALA A 378 -8.05 -8.83 13.91
N LEU A 379 -8.83 -7.74 13.78
CA LEU A 379 -10.23 -7.82 13.35
C LEU A 379 -10.35 -8.35 11.91
N THR A 380 -9.46 -7.97 11.02
CA THR A 380 -9.43 -8.47 9.64
C THR A 380 -9.08 -9.96 9.59
N TRP A 381 -8.07 -10.39 10.34
CA TRP A 381 -7.72 -11.82 10.43
C TRP A 381 -8.84 -12.63 11.07
N LEU A 382 -9.46 -12.13 12.14
CA LEU A 382 -10.61 -12.79 12.78
C LEU A 382 -11.77 -12.94 11.80
N LEU A 383 -12.09 -11.89 11.02
CA LEU A 383 -13.10 -11.97 9.97
C LEU A 383 -12.73 -13.08 8.96
N GLY A 384 -11.53 -13.06 8.42
CA GLY A 384 -11.07 -14.05 7.43
C GLY A 384 -11.13 -15.48 7.98
N VAL A 385 -10.59 -15.73 9.18
CA VAL A 385 -10.62 -17.05 9.83
C VAL A 385 -12.07 -17.50 10.07
N SER A 386 -12.95 -16.61 10.54
CA SER A 386 -14.38 -16.93 10.75
C SER A 386 -15.05 -17.36 9.45
N LEU A 387 -14.69 -16.76 8.31
CA LEU A 387 -15.23 -17.13 7.01
C LEU A 387 -14.75 -18.51 6.55
N LEU A 388 -13.53 -18.94 6.94
CA LEU A 388 -13.02 -20.28 6.64
C LEU A 388 -13.81 -21.41 7.30
N LEU A 389 -14.62 -21.14 8.33
CA LEU A 389 -15.55 -22.13 8.89
C LEU A 389 -16.56 -22.65 7.86
N PHE A 390 -16.78 -21.91 6.78
CA PHE A 390 -17.67 -22.29 5.68
C PHE A 390 -16.94 -23.00 4.52
N VAL A 391 -15.66 -23.33 4.66
CA VAL A 391 -14.78 -23.84 3.59
C VAL A 391 -15.34 -25.05 2.84
N LYS A 392 -16.02 -25.97 3.52
CA LYS A 392 -16.64 -27.16 2.88
C LYS A 392 -17.72 -26.83 1.84
N ARG A 393 -18.21 -25.59 1.82
CA ARG A 393 -19.26 -25.10 0.91
C ARG A 393 -18.70 -24.17 -0.16
N PHE A 394 -17.39 -24.02 -0.25
CA PHE A 394 -16.75 -23.09 -1.15
C PHE A 394 -16.78 -23.60 -2.61
N HIS A 395 -16.83 -22.65 -3.54
CA HIS A 395 -16.57 -22.85 -4.96
C HIS A 395 -15.06 -22.62 -5.26
N PRO A 396 -14.55 -22.95 -6.45
CA PRO A 396 -13.13 -22.77 -6.79
C PRO A 396 -12.57 -21.38 -6.47
N ARG A 397 -13.33 -20.33 -6.76
CA ARG A 397 -12.91 -18.93 -6.48
C ARG A 397 -12.73 -18.62 -5.01
N GLU A 398 -13.53 -19.23 -4.12
CA GLU A 398 -13.41 -19.03 -2.68
C GLU A 398 -12.27 -19.87 -2.09
N TYR A 399 -11.98 -21.03 -2.66
CA TYR A 399 -10.74 -21.76 -2.32
C TYR A 399 -9.50 -20.97 -2.72
N PHE A 400 -9.55 -20.28 -3.88
CA PHE A 400 -8.46 -19.39 -4.30
C PHE A 400 -8.27 -18.21 -3.32
N LEU A 401 -9.36 -17.53 -2.93
CA LEU A 401 -9.32 -16.48 -1.89
C LEU A 401 -8.81 -17.00 -0.55
N SER A 402 -9.22 -18.22 -0.17
CA SER A 402 -8.72 -18.86 1.06
C SER A 402 -7.22 -19.14 0.98
N GLY A 403 -6.73 -19.57 -0.19
CA GLY A 403 -5.29 -19.76 -0.44
C GLY A 403 -4.51 -18.46 -0.27
N LEU A 404 -4.98 -17.35 -0.85
CA LEU A 404 -4.37 -16.03 -0.71
C LEU A 404 -4.40 -15.54 0.75
N PHE A 405 -5.53 -15.73 1.44
CA PHE A 405 -5.65 -15.36 2.85
C PHE A 405 -4.68 -16.16 3.73
N LEU A 406 -4.63 -17.47 3.54
CA LEU A 406 -3.71 -18.34 4.29
C LEU A 406 -2.24 -18.04 3.98
N ALA A 407 -1.91 -17.71 2.72
CA ALA A 407 -0.55 -17.28 2.36
C ALA A 407 -0.17 -15.99 3.10
N ALA A 408 -1.07 -15.01 3.18
CA ALA A 408 -0.85 -13.79 3.94
C ALA A 408 -0.68 -14.07 5.45
N VAL A 409 -1.54 -14.88 6.04
CA VAL A 409 -1.46 -15.25 7.47
C VAL A 409 -0.20 -16.07 7.78
N ALA A 410 0.25 -16.91 6.84
CA ALA A 410 1.48 -17.71 7.01
C ALA A 410 2.77 -16.86 7.11
N THR A 411 2.72 -15.57 6.75
CA THR A 411 3.85 -14.65 6.96
C THR A 411 3.94 -14.10 8.39
N ILE A 412 2.88 -14.25 9.22
CA ILE A 412 2.86 -13.73 10.60
C ILE A 412 4.02 -14.28 11.46
N PRO A 413 4.35 -15.58 11.46
CA PRO A 413 5.50 -16.07 12.23
C PRO A 413 6.81 -15.38 11.82
N VAL A 414 7.00 -15.12 10.52
CA VAL A 414 8.17 -14.40 10.02
C VAL A 414 8.17 -12.95 10.53
N ALA A 415 7.00 -12.32 10.62
CA ALA A 415 6.83 -10.99 11.16
C ALA A 415 7.21 -10.93 12.66
N LEU A 416 6.69 -11.86 13.44
CA LEU A 416 6.89 -11.89 14.90
C LEU A 416 8.34 -12.18 15.32
N PHE A 417 9.04 -13.01 14.54
CA PHE A 417 10.39 -13.48 14.89
C PHE A 417 11.50 -12.86 14.03
N GLY A 418 11.18 -12.21 12.92
CA GLY A 418 12.15 -11.69 11.98
C GLY A 418 12.07 -10.19 11.78
N ASN A 419 10.99 -9.69 11.16
CA ASN A 419 10.84 -8.28 10.81
C ASN A 419 9.39 -7.80 11.01
N PRO A 420 9.14 -6.83 11.91
CA PRO A 420 7.80 -6.28 12.17
C PRO A 420 7.08 -5.71 10.94
N ASP A 421 7.81 -5.17 9.95
CA ASP A 421 7.22 -4.61 8.74
C ASP A 421 6.45 -5.65 7.93
N VAL A 422 6.81 -6.94 8.06
CA VAL A 422 6.08 -8.06 7.43
C VAL A 422 4.67 -8.19 8.02
N LEU A 423 4.41 -7.76 9.25
CA LEU A 423 3.08 -7.80 9.87
C LEU A 423 2.09 -6.86 9.16
N GLN A 424 2.52 -5.64 8.86
CA GLN A 424 1.72 -4.65 8.13
C GLN A 424 1.37 -5.16 6.73
N ARG A 425 2.31 -5.83 6.09
CA ARG A 425 2.14 -6.44 4.75
C ARG A 425 1.24 -7.67 4.79
N SER A 426 1.39 -8.53 5.80
CA SER A 426 0.45 -9.64 6.06
C SER A 426 -0.99 -9.13 6.20
N TYR A 427 -1.20 -8.05 6.93
CA TYR A 427 -2.50 -7.40 7.05
C TYR A 427 -3.04 -6.95 5.70
N MET A 428 -2.26 -6.20 4.93
CA MET A 428 -2.65 -5.68 3.63
C MET A 428 -3.08 -6.81 2.67
N PHE A 429 -2.29 -7.88 2.59
CA PHE A 429 -2.61 -9.02 1.72
C PHE A 429 -3.76 -9.88 2.24
N ALA A 430 -4.07 -9.87 3.54
CA ALA A 430 -5.21 -10.57 4.12
C ALA A 430 -6.54 -9.81 3.94
N LEU A 431 -6.49 -8.47 3.90
CA LEU A 431 -7.68 -7.61 3.84
C LEU A 431 -8.52 -7.87 2.58
N PHE A 432 -7.89 -7.97 1.40
CA PHE A 432 -8.60 -8.21 0.14
C PHE A 432 -9.30 -9.57 0.10
N PRO A 433 -8.63 -10.70 0.34
CA PRO A 433 -9.31 -11.99 0.31
C PRO A 433 -10.38 -12.12 1.39
N ALA A 434 -10.21 -11.56 2.60
CA ALA A 434 -11.26 -11.55 3.62
C ALA A 434 -12.49 -10.74 3.16
N ALA A 435 -12.30 -9.58 2.56
CA ALA A 435 -13.36 -8.75 2.03
C ALA A 435 -14.10 -9.45 0.86
N PHE A 436 -13.37 -10.07 -0.09
CA PHE A 436 -13.97 -10.78 -1.21
C PHE A 436 -14.64 -12.10 -0.82
N LEU A 437 -14.12 -12.82 0.19
CA LEU A 437 -14.83 -13.97 0.79
C LEU A 437 -16.16 -13.53 1.39
N SER A 438 -16.18 -12.39 2.09
CA SER A 438 -17.42 -11.81 2.61
C SER A 438 -18.41 -11.49 1.49
N ALA A 439 -17.93 -10.84 0.41
CA ALA A 439 -18.74 -10.55 -0.78
C ALA A 439 -19.33 -11.81 -1.39
N SER A 440 -18.53 -12.86 -1.52
CA SER A 440 -18.96 -14.13 -2.09
C SER A 440 -20.05 -14.81 -1.26
N LEU A 441 -19.88 -14.88 0.06
CA LEU A 441 -20.89 -15.48 0.95
C LEU A 441 -22.19 -14.68 0.96
N LEU A 442 -22.11 -13.34 0.93
CA LEU A 442 -23.28 -12.46 0.84
C LEU A 442 -24.03 -12.58 -0.49
N GLY A 443 -23.33 -12.89 -1.58
CA GLY A 443 -23.90 -13.05 -2.93
C GLY A 443 -24.67 -14.37 -3.15
N ARG A 444 -24.47 -15.38 -2.30
CA ARG A 444 -25.11 -16.71 -2.46
C ARG A 444 -26.59 -16.67 -2.18
N LYS A 445 -27.39 -16.70 -3.24
CA LYS A 445 -28.86 -16.59 -3.14
C LYS A 445 -29.60 -17.91 -2.79
N ALA A 446 -29.06 -19.09 -3.09
CA ALA A 446 -29.85 -20.30 -3.23
C ALA A 446 -29.67 -21.37 -2.15
N ASP A 447 -28.45 -21.64 -1.66
CA ASP A 447 -28.18 -22.87 -0.89
C ASP A 447 -28.46 -22.79 0.62
N LEU A 448 -28.90 -21.62 1.10
CA LEU A 448 -29.06 -21.34 2.53
C LEU A 448 -30.51 -21.14 2.95
N ARG A 449 -31.50 -21.81 2.32
CA ARG A 449 -32.93 -21.57 2.53
C ARG A 449 -33.38 -21.51 3.99
N ILE A 450 -32.78 -22.30 4.91
CA ILE A 450 -33.18 -22.34 6.32
C ILE A 450 -32.30 -21.44 7.21
N ARG A 451 -31.04 -21.15 6.82
CA ARG A 451 -30.08 -20.38 7.63
C ARG A 451 -29.71 -18.99 7.09
N ARG A 452 -30.34 -18.54 6.00
CA ARG A 452 -30.03 -17.26 5.33
C ARG A 452 -30.18 -16.05 6.29
N TRP A 453 -31.20 -16.06 7.12
CA TRP A 453 -31.44 -15.00 8.11
C TRP A 453 -30.38 -14.96 9.21
N MET A 454 -29.85 -16.13 9.61
CA MET A 454 -28.90 -16.24 10.71
C MET A 454 -27.47 -15.81 10.36
N PHE A 455 -27.07 -15.83 9.05
CA PHE A 455 -25.69 -15.54 8.68
C PHE A 455 -25.52 -14.35 7.72
N VAL A 456 -26.37 -14.22 6.70
CA VAL A 456 -26.22 -13.18 5.67
C VAL A 456 -26.49 -11.78 6.22
N LYS A 457 -27.54 -11.61 7.03
CA LYS A 457 -27.84 -10.32 7.64
C LYS A 457 -26.77 -9.91 8.67
N PRO A 458 -26.39 -10.77 9.63
CA PRO A 458 -25.31 -10.44 10.56
C PRO A 458 -24.00 -10.09 9.83
N LEU A 459 -23.58 -10.87 8.85
CA LEU A 459 -22.36 -10.57 8.08
C LEU A 459 -22.44 -9.21 7.37
N GLY A 460 -23.57 -8.91 6.72
CA GLY A 460 -23.77 -7.60 6.09
C GLY A 460 -23.75 -6.42 7.07
N VAL A 461 -24.33 -6.61 8.26
CA VAL A 461 -24.26 -5.63 9.36
C VAL A 461 -22.83 -5.51 9.88
N THR A 462 -22.14 -6.63 10.09
CA THR A 462 -20.73 -6.64 10.53
C THR A 462 -19.84 -5.84 9.57
N LEU A 463 -19.99 -6.02 8.25
CA LEU A 463 -19.20 -5.25 7.29
C LEU A 463 -19.45 -3.75 7.39
N ILE A 464 -20.70 -3.33 7.57
CA ILE A 464 -21.05 -1.91 7.74
C ILE A 464 -20.45 -1.37 9.06
N LEU A 465 -20.59 -2.12 10.15
CA LEU A 465 -20.03 -1.73 11.45
C LEU A 465 -18.50 -1.65 11.42
N LEU A 466 -17.83 -2.60 10.77
CA LEU A 466 -16.38 -2.56 10.57
C LEU A 466 -15.97 -1.38 9.68
N THR A 467 -16.75 -1.07 8.63
CA THR A 467 -16.49 0.12 7.80
C THR A 467 -16.56 1.41 8.63
N ILE A 468 -17.59 1.54 9.47
CA ILE A 468 -17.73 2.70 10.37
C ILE A 468 -16.55 2.76 11.35
N LEU A 469 -16.28 1.65 12.06
CA LEU A 469 -15.19 1.56 13.02
C LEU A 469 -13.84 1.92 12.36
N PHE A 470 -13.51 1.29 11.23
CA PHE A 470 -12.26 1.53 10.53
C PHE A 470 -12.18 2.96 9.99
N SER A 471 -13.28 3.55 9.52
CA SER A 471 -13.32 4.95 9.08
C SER A 471 -13.02 5.94 10.21
N VAL A 472 -13.40 5.61 11.45
CA VAL A 472 -13.11 6.44 12.64
C VAL A 472 -11.65 6.25 13.11
N VAL A 473 -11.15 5.03 13.06
CA VAL A 473 -9.80 4.67 13.56
C VAL A 473 -8.71 5.02 12.55
N MET A 474 -9.00 4.93 11.28
CA MET A 474 -8.04 5.09 10.18
C MET A 474 -7.25 6.40 10.21
N PRO A 475 -7.83 7.58 10.52
CA PRO A 475 -7.06 8.82 10.63
C PRO A 475 -5.95 8.77 11.70
N VAL A 476 -6.16 8.04 12.79
CA VAL A 476 -5.11 7.83 13.80
C VAL A 476 -4.12 6.77 13.35
N ALA A 477 -4.59 5.62 12.87
CA ALA A 477 -3.75 4.52 12.44
C ALA A 477 -2.82 4.94 11.27
N ARG A 478 -3.32 5.71 10.31
CA ARG A 478 -2.56 6.13 9.14
C ARG A 478 -1.70 7.37 9.37
N TYR A 479 -2.19 8.32 10.17
CA TYR A 479 -1.62 9.67 10.28
C TYR A 479 -1.05 9.98 11.67
N GLY A 480 -1.20 9.08 12.64
CA GLY A 480 -0.70 9.28 14.00
C GLY A 480 0.84 9.39 14.11
N GLY A 481 1.57 8.97 13.07
CA GLY A 481 3.02 9.12 12.95
C GLY A 481 3.47 10.35 12.14
N ASP A 482 2.59 11.28 11.76
CA ASP A 482 2.89 12.34 10.80
C ASP A 482 3.94 13.34 11.28
N SER A 483 4.14 13.51 12.58
CA SER A 483 5.18 14.38 13.11
C SER A 483 6.60 13.99 12.66
N PHE A 484 6.81 12.72 12.26
CA PHE A 484 8.07 12.24 11.70
C PHE A 484 7.94 11.64 10.29
N GLN A 485 6.73 11.61 9.70
CA GLN A 485 6.49 11.11 8.35
C GLN A 485 6.40 12.23 7.31
N THR A 486 6.42 13.48 7.72
CA THR A 486 6.34 14.64 6.85
C THR A 486 7.63 15.44 6.89
N ILE A 487 8.10 15.89 5.73
CA ILE A 487 9.28 16.73 5.60
C ILE A 487 8.85 18.19 5.52
N THR A 488 9.48 19.05 6.30
CA THR A 488 9.22 20.50 6.28
C THR A 488 9.82 21.16 5.04
N GLY A 489 9.26 22.30 4.62
CA GLY A 489 9.81 23.09 3.52
C GLY A 489 11.27 23.50 3.76
N SER A 490 11.62 23.81 5.02
CA SER A 490 13.00 24.13 5.42
C SER A 490 13.95 22.94 5.22
N ALA A 491 13.53 21.73 5.60
CA ALA A 491 14.31 20.51 5.41
C ALA A 491 14.52 20.18 3.93
N LEU A 492 13.50 20.40 3.08
CA LEU A 492 13.63 20.26 1.63
C LEU A 492 14.58 21.30 1.04
N ALA A 493 14.46 22.57 1.42
CA ALA A 493 15.34 23.63 0.97
C ALA A 493 16.81 23.34 1.33
N THR A 494 17.08 22.91 2.57
CA THR A 494 18.42 22.55 3.03
C THR A 494 18.95 21.32 2.28
N SER A 495 18.11 20.33 2.00
CA SER A 495 18.47 19.15 1.19
C SER A 495 18.79 19.54 -0.26
N SER A 496 18.04 20.47 -0.84
CA SER A 496 18.30 20.99 -2.19
C SER A 496 19.66 21.70 -2.27
N VAL A 497 19.95 22.58 -1.31
CA VAL A 497 21.25 23.25 -1.25
C VAL A 497 22.38 22.25 -1.06
N ALA A 498 22.24 21.29 -0.16
CA ALA A 498 23.24 20.24 0.03
C ALA A 498 23.51 19.44 -1.26
N ALA A 499 22.46 19.15 -2.03
CA ALA A 499 22.58 18.45 -3.31
C ALA A 499 23.27 19.28 -4.40
N THR A 500 23.17 20.61 -4.36
CA THR A 500 23.72 21.52 -5.39
C THR A 500 25.12 22.03 -5.08
N THR A 501 25.57 21.98 -3.80
CA THR A 501 26.85 22.55 -3.40
C THR A 501 28.07 21.88 -4.02
N ASN A 502 28.05 20.58 -4.20
CA ASN A 502 29.10 19.89 -4.96
C ASN A 502 28.70 18.46 -5.33
N ALA A 503 28.62 18.15 -6.61
CA ALA A 503 28.19 16.84 -7.14
C ALA A 503 29.07 15.64 -6.73
N HIS A 504 30.26 15.88 -6.18
CA HIS A 504 31.23 14.84 -5.77
C HIS A 504 31.53 14.84 -4.27
N SER A 505 30.81 15.65 -3.51
CA SER A 505 31.03 15.77 -2.06
C SER A 505 30.38 14.64 -1.28
N THR A 506 31.01 14.28 -0.19
CA THR A 506 30.48 13.31 0.77
C THR A 506 29.62 14.03 1.79
N LEU A 507 28.34 13.65 1.88
CA LEU A 507 27.37 14.20 2.81
C LEU A 507 27.11 13.24 3.96
N LEU A 508 27.33 13.69 5.18
CA LEU A 508 26.95 12.98 6.39
C LEU A 508 25.52 13.36 6.78
N VAL A 509 24.63 12.39 6.79
CA VAL A 509 23.20 12.62 7.03
C VAL A 509 22.61 11.50 7.87
N HIS A 510 21.59 11.84 8.68
CA HIS A 510 20.82 10.84 9.39
C HIS A 510 20.10 9.91 8.39
N PRO A 511 20.05 8.57 8.63
CA PRO A 511 19.45 7.62 7.69
C PRO A 511 17.96 7.88 7.41
N ASP A 512 17.23 8.45 8.36
CA ASP A 512 15.82 8.81 8.21
C ASP A 512 15.61 10.16 7.49
N TRP A 513 16.68 10.80 6.99
CA TRP A 513 16.58 12.04 6.21
C TRP A 513 16.27 11.75 4.74
N TYR A 514 15.02 11.58 4.42
CA TYR A 514 14.61 11.22 3.06
C TYR A 514 14.59 12.40 2.07
N GLY A 515 14.57 13.65 2.54
CA GLY A 515 14.59 14.81 1.65
C GLY A 515 15.81 14.88 0.74
N TYR A 516 17.00 14.47 1.19
CA TYR A 516 18.17 14.42 0.33
C TYR A 516 18.07 13.30 -0.71
N LYS A 517 17.37 12.22 -0.44
CA LYS A 517 17.19 11.09 -1.36
C LYS A 517 16.37 11.47 -2.59
N TYR A 518 15.57 12.52 -2.51
CA TYR A 518 14.88 13.10 -3.64
C TYR A 518 15.86 13.80 -4.59
N TYR A 519 16.80 14.56 -4.06
CA TYR A 519 17.76 15.34 -4.85
C TYR A 519 19.02 14.56 -5.23
N ALA A 520 19.46 13.61 -4.40
CA ALA A 520 20.71 12.88 -4.60
C ALA A 520 20.85 12.21 -6.00
N PRO A 521 19.82 11.55 -6.57
CA PRO A 521 19.91 10.96 -7.90
C PRO A 521 20.09 11.98 -9.01
N PHE A 522 19.61 13.22 -8.84
CA PHE A 522 19.77 14.29 -9.85
C PHE A 522 21.20 14.74 -10.02
N TYR A 523 21.97 14.77 -8.95
CA TYR A 523 23.28 15.38 -8.90
C TYR A 523 24.43 14.37 -8.85
N GLY A 524 24.14 13.09 -9.06
CA GLY A 524 25.15 12.03 -9.07
C GLY A 524 25.82 11.80 -7.72
N TYR A 525 25.09 12.01 -6.63
CA TYR A 525 25.59 11.79 -5.27
C TYR A 525 26.03 10.34 -5.08
N GLN A 526 27.33 10.09 -5.18
CA GLN A 526 27.92 8.78 -4.88
C GLN A 526 28.27 8.60 -3.40
N GLY A 527 28.09 9.63 -2.58
CA GLY A 527 28.73 9.70 -1.28
C GLY A 527 27.87 10.09 -0.08
N ALA A 528 26.55 9.83 -0.07
CA ALA A 528 25.85 9.89 1.22
C ALA A 528 26.31 8.71 2.07
N ILE A 529 27.19 8.96 3.02
CA ILE A 529 27.50 7.97 4.06
C ILE A 529 26.28 7.91 4.98
N LEU A 530 25.42 6.94 4.70
CA LEU A 530 24.42 6.51 5.67
C LEU A 530 25.19 5.92 6.84
N LEU A 531 25.21 6.62 7.95
CA LEU A 531 25.96 6.21 9.14
C LEU A 531 25.58 4.81 9.67
N GLU A 532 24.42 4.29 9.29
CA GLU A 532 24.04 2.90 9.56
C GLU A 532 24.89 1.86 8.82
N GLN A 533 25.48 2.20 7.68
CA GLN A 533 26.19 1.22 6.82
C GLN A 533 27.70 1.40 6.79
N SER A 534 28.20 2.47 7.36
CA SER A 534 29.64 2.69 7.35
C SER A 534 30.33 1.83 8.41
N ASN A 535 31.40 1.17 8.02
CA ASN A 535 32.41 0.59 8.93
C ASN A 535 33.13 1.71 9.73
N ILE A 536 32.37 2.64 10.34
CA ILE A 536 32.91 3.76 11.11
C ILE A 536 33.84 3.26 12.22
N THR A 537 33.59 2.05 12.71
CA THR A 537 34.42 1.43 13.78
C THR A 537 35.63 0.68 13.24
N GLY A 538 35.81 0.57 11.90
CA GLY A 538 36.84 -0.29 11.29
C GLY A 538 36.66 -1.78 11.57
N ARG A 539 35.56 -2.19 12.23
CA ARG A 539 35.24 -3.58 12.54
C ARG A 539 34.07 -4.04 11.65
N PRO A 540 34.25 -5.00 10.76
CA PRO A 540 33.16 -5.56 9.99
C PRO A 540 32.05 -6.08 10.91
N GLY A 541 30.80 -5.61 10.70
CA GLY A 541 29.63 -6.07 11.46
C GLY A 541 29.38 -5.34 12.78
N ALA A 542 30.14 -4.31 13.15
CA ALA A 542 29.82 -3.48 14.30
C ALA A 542 28.87 -2.33 13.89
N TYR A 543 27.63 -2.43 14.30
CA TYR A 543 26.62 -1.39 14.11
C TYR A 543 26.56 -0.49 15.32
N VAL A 544 26.74 0.82 15.12
CA VAL A 544 26.46 1.83 16.14
C VAL A 544 25.01 2.25 15.98
N LYS A 545 24.23 2.11 17.06
CA LYS A 545 22.82 2.48 17.02
C LYS A 545 22.68 3.98 16.84
N VAL A 546 21.98 4.38 15.76
CA VAL A 546 21.70 5.80 15.45
C VAL A 546 21.07 6.52 16.66
N GLY A 547 21.53 7.74 16.94
CA GLY A 547 21.03 8.55 18.07
C GLY A 547 21.63 8.19 19.43
N THR A 548 22.59 7.28 19.51
CA THR A 548 23.35 7.05 20.75
C THR A 548 24.49 8.08 20.91
N TYR A 549 25.02 8.22 22.15
CA TYR A 549 26.21 9.05 22.39
C TYR A 549 27.39 8.61 21.50
N GLU A 550 27.58 7.32 21.37
CA GLU A 550 28.63 6.73 20.54
C GLU A 550 28.46 7.11 19.06
N TRP A 551 27.24 7.14 18.55
CA TRP A 551 26.93 7.56 17.19
C TRP A 551 27.27 9.04 16.97
N TYR A 552 26.87 9.95 17.86
CA TYR A 552 27.19 11.38 17.75
C TYR A 552 28.70 11.63 17.87
N ASN A 553 29.36 10.95 18.79
CA ASN A 553 30.81 11.09 18.99
C ASN A 553 31.58 10.57 17.75
N LEU A 554 31.20 9.42 17.20
CA LEU A 554 31.82 8.90 15.99
C LEU A 554 31.54 9.80 14.79
N THR A 555 30.32 10.33 14.64
CA THR A 555 29.96 11.29 13.60
C THR A 555 30.87 12.50 13.66
N PHE A 556 31.04 13.06 14.85
CA PHE A 556 31.88 14.24 15.06
C PHE A 556 33.36 13.96 14.77
N THR A 557 33.91 12.87 15.28
CA THR A 557 35.33 12.52 15.11
C THR A 557 35.69 12.07 13.71
N HIS A 558 34.72 11.56 12.93
CA HIS A 558 34.95 11.10 11.56
C HIS A 558 34.58 12.15 10.50
N ALA A 559 33.77 13.15 10.85
CA ALA A 559 33.33 14.17 9.91
C ALA A 559 34.53 14.89 9.27
N ASP A 560 35.58 15.20 10.07
CA ASP A 560 36.79 15.86 9.57
C ASP A 560 37.56 15.08 8.51
N ASN A 561 37.40 13.74 8.49
CA ASN A 561 38.22 12.87 7.64
C ASN A 561 37.42 12.21 6.52
N THR A 562 36.09 12.17 6.60
CA THR A 562 35.28 11.35 5.70
C THR A 562 34.11 12.07 5.06
N ALA A 563 33.69 13.21 5.57
CA ALA A 563 32.58 13.97 5.01
C ALA A 563 32.97 15.41 4.69
N ASP A 564 32.45 15.91 3.58
CA ASP A 564 32.63 17.31 3.17
C ASP A 564 31.57 18.20 3.82
N TYR A 565 30.36 17.64 4.05
CA TYR A 565 29.23 18.35 4.62
C TYR A 565 28.49 17.50 5.64
N ILE A 566 27.85 18.16 6.61
CA ILE A 566 26.97 17.57 7.61
C ILE A 566 25.61 18.24 7.55
N LEU A 567 24.55 17.45 7.42
CA LEU A 567 23.17 17.92 7.45
C LEU A 567 22.55 17.66 8.83
N SER A 568 22.04 18.69 9.47
CA SER A 568 21.39 18.61 10.78
C SER A 568 20.01 19.27 10.77
N SER A 569 19.05 18.74 11.55
CA SER A 569 17.67 19.19 11.58
C SER A 569 16.99 18.91 12.93
N ASP A 570 16.09 19.81 13.33
CA ASP A 570 15.17 19.57 14.46
C ASP A 570 14.10 18.53 14.16
N PHE A 571 13.91 18.13 12.89
CA PHE A 571 13.05 17.01 12.51
C PHE A 571 13.30 15.77 13.37
N PHE A 572 14.56 15.49 13.70
CA PHE A 572 14.94 14.34 14.54
C PHE A 572 14.44 14.46 15.99
N ASN A 573 14.19 15.64 16.50
CA ASN A 573 13.59 15.80 17.83
C ASN A 573 12.20 15.17 17.87
N ASN A 574 11.39 15.39 16.84
CA ASN A 574 10.06 14.79 16.74
C ASN A 574 10.15 13.25 16.63
N LEU A 575 11.08 12.76 15.81
CA LEU A 575 11.35 11.33 15.68
C LEU A 575 11.73 10.71 17.03
N TYR A 576 12.61 11.37 17.80
CA TYR A 576 13.04 10.88 19.12
C TYR A 576 11.89 10.89 20.13
N VAL A 577 11.08 11.95 20.16
CA VAL A 577 9.91 12.02 21.05
C VAL A 577 8.94 10.87 20.73
N MET A 578 8.65 10.64 19.47
CA MET A 578 7.68 9.62 19.06
C MET A 578 8.20 8.20 19.32
N ARG A 579 9.43 7.89 18.89
CA ARG A 579 9.99 6.53 18.97
C ARG A 579 10.52 6.17 20.36
N PHE A 580 11.05 7.13 21.12
CA PHE A 580 11.74 6.88 22.37
C PHE A 580 11.01 7.42 23.61
N GLY A 581 9.90 8.15 23.43
CA GLY A 581 9.01 8.59 24.51
C GLY A 581 9.76 9.21 25.69
N THR A 582 9.74 8.56 26.86
CA THR A 582 10.39 9.05 28.08
C THR A 582 11.93 9.17 27.98
N GLN A 583 12.56 8.48 27.04
CA GLN A 583 14.00 8.57 26.80
C GLN A 583 14.37 9.67 25.78
N ALA A 584 13.40 10.30 25.13
CA ALA A 584 13.62 11.35 24.14
C ALA A 584 14.49 12.50 24.64
N PRO A 585 14.35 13.03 25.90
CA PRO A 585 15.21 14.10 26.40
C PRO A 585 16.69 13.76 26.35
N TYR A 586 17.07 12.51 26.57
CA TYR A 586 18.46 12.06 26.44
C TYR A 586 18.97 12.22 25.01
N TYR A 587 18.23 11.73 24.01
CA TYR A 587 18.64 11.81 22.61
C TYR A 587 18.65 13.25 22.09
N ILE A 588 17.67 14.07 22.50
CA ILE A 588 17.63 15.50 22.19
C ILE A 588 18.84 16.23 22.79
N SER A 589 19.21 15.90 24.02
CA SER A 589 20.42 16.48 24.67
C SER A 589 21.69 16.12 23.92
N LEU A 590 21.84 14.87 23.48
CA LEU A 590 22.98 14.43 22.65
C LEU A 590 23.05 15.21 21.34
N ARG A 591 21.93 15.36 20.65
CA ARG A 591 21.86 16.14 19.42
C ARG A 591 22.23 17.61 19.67
N ASN A 592 21.69 18.24 20.69
CA ASN A 592 21.99 19.63 21.03
C ASN A 592 23.48 19.83 21.36
N THR A 593 24.10 18.85 22.01
CA THR A 593 25.55 18.85 22.26
C THR A 593 26.31 18.77 20.92
N PHE A 594 25.90 17.88 20.01
CA PHE A 594 26.47 17.78 18.68
C PHE A 594 26.34 19.10 17.90
N GLU A 595 25.17 19.73 17.89
CA GLU A 595 24.92 21.00 17.23
C GLU A 595 25.82 22.14 17.80
N SER A 596 25.96 22.19 19.11
CA SER A 596 26.83 23.18 19.76
C SER A 596 28.28 23.00 19.34
N GLN A 597 28.75 21.76 19.26
CA GLN A 597 30.10 21.44 18.82
C GLN A 597 30.29 21.67 17.32
N ALA A 598 29.29 21.31 16.49
CA ALA A 598 29.35 21.56 15.07
C ALA A 598 29.43 23.05 14.74
N THR A 599 28.67 23.89 15.45
CA THR A 599 28.72 25.35 15.31
C THR A 599 30.09 25.94 15.68
N LEU A 600 30.82 25.33 16.61
CA LEU A 600 32.15 25.80 17.03
C LEU A 600 33.26 25.33 16.07
N ASN A 601 33.10 24.18 15.41
CA ASN A 601 34.19 23.52 14.69
C ASN A 601 34.00 23.50 13.16
N PHE A 602 32.77 23.72 12.68
CA PHE A 602 32.45 23.65 11.28
C PHE A 602 31.90 24.98 10.75
N ASN A 603 32.06 25.22 9.45
CA ASN A 603 31.49 26.39 8.79
C ASN A 603 29.99 26.14 8.50
N LEU A 604 29.13 27.00 9.03
CA LEU A 604 27.71 27.01 8.65
C LEU A 604 27.56 27.57 7.22
N VAL A 605 27.24 26.73 6.25
CA VAL A 605 27.09 27.11 4.84
C VAL A 605 25.68 27.56 4.52
N TYR A 606 24.69 26.90 5.13
CA TYR A 606 23.30 27.21 4.89
C TYR A 606 22.45 26.94 6.15
N SER A 607 21.42 27.76 6.35
CA SER A 607 20.43 27.56 7.39
C SER A 607 19.06 27.98 6.90
N SER A 608 18.05 27.13 7.13
CA SER A 608 16.65 27.41 6.87
C SER A 608 15.82 26.93 8.06
N GLY A 609 15.23 27.86 8.79
CA GLY A 609 14.56 27.54 10.05
C GLY A 609 15.52 26.89 11.05
N THR A 610 15.25 25.64 11.42
CA THR A 610 16.06 24.83 12.33
C THR A 610 17.00 23.85 11.61
N ASP A 611 16.96 23.84 10.29
CA ASP A 611 17.75 22.94 9.45
C ASP A 611 19.05 23.62 9.04
N ARG A 612 20.15 22.91 9.14
CA ARG A 612 21.50 23.47 8.97
C ARG A 612 22.36 22.54 8.13
N LEU A 613 23.17 23.16 7.25
CA LEU A 613 24.22 22.50 6.47
C LEU A 613 25.57 23.08 6.92
N TYR A 614 26.42 22.22 7.43
CA TYR A 614 27.79 22.55 7.81
C TYR A 614 28.77 21.97 6.79
N GLU A 615 29.75 22.78 6.42
CA GLU A 615 30.95 22.32 5.71
C GLU A 615 32.00 21.91 6.73
N THR A 616 32.54 20.71 6.61
CA THR A 616 33.62 20.25 7.48
C THR A 616 34.94 20.92 7.07
N ARG A 617 35.69 21.43 8.05
CA ARG A 617 37.03 21.93 7.76
C ARG A 617 37.95 20.75 7.53
N ARG A 618 38.38 20.55 6.29
CA ARG A 618 39.53 19.67 6.04
C ARG A 618 40.77 20.41 6.58
N LEU A 619 41.37 19.87 7.63
CA LEU A 619 42.72 20.23 7.99
C LEU A 619 43.62 19.79 6.83
N GLY A 620 44.09 20.75 6.02
CA GLY A 620 44.98 20.54 4.87
C GLY A 620 46.32 19.95 5.25
#